data_950458acecd80dc955ca8ea618b68805
#
_entry.id   950458acecd80dc955ca8ea618b68805
#
_cell.length_a   1.000
_cell.length_b   1.000
_cell.length_c   1.000
_cell.angle_alpha   90.00
_cell.angle_beta   90.00
_cell.angle_gamma   90.00
#
_symmetry.space_group_name_H-M   'P 1'
#
loop_
_entity.id
_entity.type
_entity.pdbx_description
1 polymer ?
#
loop_
_entity_poly.entity_id
_entity_poly.type
_entity_poly.pdbx_seq_one_letter_code
_entity_poly.pdbx_strand_id
1 'polypeptide(L)'
;MVFDEIADLLRSDEDIERKITEQAVTEAINAFLAGLPETERNVFVRRYYYMQPIAEIAAAHGFSQSKVKSMLLRIRRKLHDKLTKEELL
;
A
#
# COMPACT_ATOMS: atom_id res chain seq x y z
N MET A 1 -0.87 0.99 13.64
CA MET A 1 -0.81 1.06 12.17
C MET A 1 -2.21 0.90 11.63
N VAL A 2 -2.63 1.86 10.84
CA VAL A 2 -3.97 1.83 10.28
C VAL A 2 -3.88 1.50 8.81
N PHE A 3 -4.56 0.44 8.42
CA PHE A 3 -4.58 -0.02 7.05
C PHE A 3 -5.95 0.17 6.40
N ASP A 4 -6.72 1.14 6.85
CA ASP A 4 -8.09 1.26 6.34
C ASP A 4 -8.16 1.33 4.82
N GLU A 5 -7.29 2.13 4.21
CA GLU A 5 -7.28 2.25 2.76
C GLU A 5 -6.75 0.99 2.08
N ILE A 6 -5.80 0.31 2.74
CA ILE A 6 -5.26 -0.95 2.23
C ILE A 6 -6.24 -2.08 2.50
N ALA A 7 -6.91 -2.06 3.63
CA ALA A 7 -7.90 -3.07 3.95
C ALA A 7 -9.02 -3.10 2.90
N ASP A 8 -9.44 -1.93 2.42
CA ASP A 8 -10.45 -1.89 1.36
C ASP A 8 -9.95 -2.53 0.07
N LEU A 9 -8.67 -2.35 -0.25
CA LEU A 9 -8.06 -3.01 -1.39
C LEU A 9 -8.00 -4.53 -1.23
N LEU A 10 -7.74 -4.96 -0.01
CA LEU A 10 -7.57 -6.39 0.28
C LEU A 10 -8.89 -7.10 0.46
N ARG A 11 -9.96 -6.36 0.64
CA ARG A 11 -11.24 -6.96 0.90
C ARG A 11 -11.83 -7.55 -0.36
N SER A 12 -12.07 -8.84 -0.33
CA SER A 12 -12.74 -9.53 -1.40
C SER A 12 -13.92 -10.26 -0.77
N ASP A 13 -15.12 -9.88 -1.15
CA ASP A 13 -16.33 -10.36 -0.51
C ASP A 13 -16.52 -11.87 -0.67
N GLU A 14 -15.97 -12.41 -1.73
CA GLU A 14 -16.16 -13.82 -2.04
C GLU A 14 -15.15 -14.73 -1.37
N ASP A 15 -14.15 -14.17 -0.71
CA ASP A 15 -13.02 -14.96 -0.23
C ASP A 15 -13.07 -15.26 1.25
N ILE A 16 -14.24 -15.33 1.80
CA ILE A 16 -14.41 -15.67 3.21
C ILE A 16 -13.79 -17.02 3.55
N GLU A 17 -13.80 -17.94 2.59
CA GLU A 17 -13.27 -19.27 2.80
C GLU A 17 -11.78 -19.38 2.51
N ARG A 18 -11.21 -18.36 1.93
CA ARG A 18 -9.79 -18.35 1.63
C ARG A 18 -9.02 -18.17 2.94
N LYS A 19 -8.13 -19.10 3.22
CA LYS A 19 -7.32 -19.02 4.43
C LYS A 19 -6.13 -18.09 4.21
N ILE A 20 -6.42 -16.81 4.06
CA ILE A 20 -5.39 -15.81 3.97
C ILE A 20 -5.00 -15.43 5.38
N THR A 21 -3.79 -15.75 5.78
CA THR A 21 -3.32 -15.35 7.09
C THR A 21 -2.83 -13.93 7.04
N GLU A 22 -2.99 -13.22 8.15
CA GLU A 22 -2.47 -11.89 8.31
C GLU A 22 -0.96 -11.86 8.07
N GLN A 23 -0.28 -12.90 8.50
CA GLN A 23 1.16 -13.04 8.29
C GLN A 23 1.53 -13.13 6.81
N ALA A 24 0.79 -13.90 6.03
CA ALA A 24 1.05 -14.03 4.60
C ALA A 24 0.88 -12.71 3.88
N VAL A 25 -0.13 -11.94 4.24
CA VAL A 25 -0.36 -10.61 3.67
C VAL A 25 0.78 -9.67 4.06
N THR A 26 1.17 -9.69 5.32
CA THR A 26 2.25 -8.84 5.81
C THR A 26 3.56 -9.13 5.09
N GLU A 27 3.88 -10.41 4.90
CA GLU A 27 5.09 -10.80 4.18
C GLU A 27 5.04 -10.34 2.72
N ALA A 28 3.90 -10.45 2.08
CA ALA A 28 3.74 -10.01 0.70
C ALA A 28 3.91 -8.49 0.58
N ILE A 29 3.36 -7.74 1.51
CA ILE A 29 3.51 -6.28 1.53
C ILE A 29 4.97 -5.90 1.75
N ASN A 30 5.64 -6.56 2.68
CA ASN A 30 7.06 -6.28 2.94
C ASN A 30 7.92 -6.57 1.73
N ALA A 31 7.67 -7.67 1.04
CA ALA A 31 8.40 -8.00 -0.18
C ALA A 31 8.11 -6.98 -1.29
N PHE A 32 6.86 -6.55 -1.40
CA PHE A 32 6.48 -5.52 -2.35
C PHE A 32 7.22 -4.21 -2.10
N LEU A 33 7.26 -3.78 -0.84
CA LEU A 33 7.94 -2.53 -0.48
C LEU A 33 9.43 -2.62 -0.76
N ALA A 34 10.05 -3.75 -0.50
CA ALA A 34 11.46 -3.95 -0.77
C ALA A 34 11.80 -3.79 -2.25
N GLY A 35 10.85 -4.09 -3.14
CA GLY A 35 11.04 -3.96 -4.58
C GLY A 35 10.69 -2.60 -5.16
N LEU A 36 10.12 -1.70 -4.36
CA LEU A 36 9.76 -0.36 -4.85
C LEU A 36 10.99 0.55 -4.92
N PRO A 37 10.99 1.49 -5.85
CA PRO A 37 11.96 2.59 -5.80
C PRO A 37 11.90 3.31 -4.47
N GLU A 38 13.03 3.82 -4.03
CA GLU A 38 13.16 4.43 -2.70
C GLU A 38 12.12 5.52 -2.44
N THR A 39 11.91 6.40 -3.41
CA THR A 39 10.96 7.50 -3.24
C THR A 39 9.53 7.00 -3.05
N GLU A 40 9.12 6.03 -3.87
CA GLU A 40 7.77 5.46 -3.75
C GLU A 40 7.59 4.72 -2.44
N ARG A 41 8.59 3.94 -2.04
CA ARG A 41 8.57 3.24 -0.77
C ARG A 41 8.44 4.23 0.39
N ASN A 42 9.20 5.33 0.35
CA ASN A 42 9.18 6.34 1.39
C ASN A 42 7.80 7.01 1.49
N VAL A 43 7.21 7.36 0.36
CA VAL A 43 5.87 7.95 0.33
C VAL A 43 4.84 6.99 0.93
N PHE A 44 4.92 5.72 0.54
CA PHE A 44 4.00 4.70 1.05
C PHE A 44 4.14 4.54 2.57
N VAL A 45 5.37 4.40 3.05
CA VAL A 45 5.64 4.20 4.48
C VAL A 45 5.18 5.40 5.29
N ARG A 46 5.44 6.60 4.81
CA ARG A 46 5.00 7.81 5.50
C ARG A 46 3.48 7.87 5.62
N ARG A 47 2.78 7.49 4.56
CA ARG A 47 1.31 7.55 4.55
C ARG A 47 0.68 6.46 5.41
N TYR A 48 1.13 5.23 5.25
CA TYR A 48 0.43 4.09 5.85
C TYR A 48 1.02 3.60 7.16
N TYR A 49 2.29 3.80 7.38
CA TYR A 49 2.92 3.38 8.63
C TYR A 49 2.98 4.52 9.65
N TYR A 50 3.27 5.72 9.18
CA TYR A 50 3.36 6.88 10.06
C TYR A 50 2.13 7.76 10.04
N MET A 51 1.17 7.42 9.21
CA MET A 51 -0.11 8.13 9.12
C MET A 51 0.03 9.63 8.87
N GLN A 52 1.02 10.01 8.07
CA GLN A 52 1.23 11.41 7.76
C GLN A 52 0.18 11.91 6.77
N PRO A 53 -0.28 13.14 6.95
CA PRO A 53 -1.15 13.76 5.96
C PRO A 53 -0.46 13.93 4.62
N ILE A 54 -1.23 13.89 3.55
CA ILE A 54 -0.71 14.06 2.19
C ILE A 54 0.09 15.37 2.07
N ALA A 55 -0.39 16.43 2.69
CA ALA A 55 0.29 17.73 2.65
C ALA A 55 1.70 17.68 3.23
N GLU A 56 1.88 16.94 4.32
CA GLU A 56 3.20 16.81 4.94
C GLU A 56 4.13 15.98 4.08
N ILE A 57 3.63 14.91 3.48
CA ILE A 57 4.42 14.06 2.58
C ILE A 57 4.87 14.87 1.37
N ALA A 58 3.95 15.63 0.78
CA ALA A 58 4.25 16.49 -0.36
C ALA A 58 5.34 17.50 0.00
N ALA A 59 5.22 18.15 1.14
CA ALA A 59 6.21 19.14 1.59
C ALA A 59 7.58 18.49 1.80
N ALA A 60 7.61 17.30 2.40
CA ALA A 60 8.88 16.61 2.67
C ALA A 60 9.63 16.24 1.40
N HIS A 61 8.92 15.97 0.32
CA HIS A 61 9.51 15.56 -0.95
C HIS A 61 9.61 16.67 -2.00
N GLY A 62 9.05 17.83 -1.72
CA GLY A 62 8.97 18.89 -2.71
C GLY A 62 8.01 18.57 -3.84
N PHE A 63 7.00 17.78 -3.58
CA PHE A 63 5.97 17.40 -4.54
C PHE A 63 4.68 18.16 -4.30
N SER A 64 3.83 18.22 -5.33
CA SER A 64 2.46 18.68 -5.12
C SER A 64 1.66 17.60 -4.43
N GLN A 65 0.56 17.97 -3.78
CA GLN A 65 -0.33 16.99 -3.19
C GLN A 65 -0.94 16.08 -4.24
N SER A 66 -1.26 16.61 -5.41
CA SER A 66 -1.79 15.81 -6.52
C SER A 66 -0.79 14.73 -6.93
N LYS A 67 0.49 15.06 -6.98
CA LYS A 67 1.52 14.08 -7.33
C LYS A 67 1.58 12.96 -6.30
N VAL A 68 1.53 13.31 -5.01
CA VAL A 68 1.54 12.31 -3.94
C VAL A 68 0.32 11.39 -4.04
N LYS A 69 -0.85 11.96 -4.27
CA LYS A 69 -2.08 11.18 -4.43
C LYS A 69 -1.99 10.21 -5.60
N SER A 70 -1.47 10.69 -6.73
CA SER A 70 -1.29 9.85 -7.92
C SER A 70 -0.29 8.73 -7.69
N MET A 71 0.80 9.04 -7.00
CA MET A 71 1.80 8.03 -6.64
C MET A 71 1.20 6.93 -5.77
N LEU A 72 0.46 7.33 -4.75
CA LEU A 72 -0.17 6.38 -3.84
C LEU A 72 -1.19 5.50 -4.57
N LEU A 73 -1.96 6.09 -5.49
CA LEU A 73 -2.91 5.31 -6.27
C LEU A 73 -2.19 4.25 -7.11
N ARG A 74 -1.11 4.62 -7.78
CA ARG A 74 -0.34 3.67 -8.57
C ARG A 74 0.27 2.58 -7.72
N ILE A 75 0.80 2.95 -6.55
CA ILE A 75 1.40 1.98 -5.64
C ILE A 75 0.33 0.99 -5.16
N ARG A 76 -0.84 1.48 -4.78
CA ARG A 76 -1.93 0.60 -4.35
C ARG A 76 -2.36 -0.36 -5.45
N ARG A 77 -2.42 0.12 -6.68
CA ARG A 77 -2.77 -0.75 -7.82
C ARG A 77 -1.73 -1.85 -8.04
N LYS A 78 -0.46 -1.50 -7.96
CA LYS A 78 0.62 -2.48 -8.08
C LYS A 78 0.55 -3.52 -6.96
N LEU A 79 0.27 -3.07 -5.74
CA LEU A 79 0.14 -3.96 -4.61
C LEU A 79 -1.05 -4.90 -4.79
N HIS A 80 -2.19 -4.37 -5.24
CA HIS A 80 -3.37 -5.17 -5.52
C HIS A 80 -3.05 -6.26 -6.55
N ASP A 81 -2.38 -5.89 -7.64
CA ASP A 81 -2.02 -6.84 -8.67
C ASP A 81 -1.11 -7.94 -8.14
N LYS A 82 -0.13 -7.57 -7.32
CA LYS A 82 0.77 -8.54 -6.71
C LYS A 82 0.01 -9.52 -5.83
N LEU A 83 -0.84 -9.01 -4.97
CA LEU A 83 -1.61 -9.86 -4.05
C LEU A 83 -2.58 -10.76 -4.79
N THR A 84 -3.15 -10.28 -5.89
CA THR A 84 -4.01 -11.08 -6.74
C THR A 84 -3.24 -12.21 -7.38
N LYS A 85 -2.05 -11.93 -7.92
CA LYS A 85 -1.20 -12.94 -8.53
C LYS A 85 -0.74 -13.99 -7.53
N GLU A 86 -0.55 -13.61 -6.29
CA GLU A 86 -0.12 -14.52 -5.24
C GLU A 86 -1.30 -15.19 -4.55
N GLU A 87 -2.50 -15.00 -5.09
CA GLU A 87 -3.72 -15.60 -4.56
C GLU A 87 -4.00 -15.22 -3.11
N LEU A 88 -3.61 -14.01 -2.72
CA LEU A 88 -3.86 -13.49 -1.38
C LEU A 88 -5.10 -12.60 -1.32
N LEU A 89 -5.75 -12.42 -2.43
CA LEU A 89 -7.02 -11.70 -2.53
C LEU A 89 -8.10 -12.61 -3.07
#